data_077e2c2155e1ed0c6208fe79bb21f224
#
_entry.id   077e2c2155e1ed0c6208fe79bb21f224
#
_cell.length_a   1.000
_cell.length_b   1.000
_cell.length_c   1.000
_cell.angle_alpha   90.00
_cell.angle_beta   90.00
_cell.angle_gamma   90.00
#
_symmetry.space_group_name_H-M   'P 1'
#
loop_
_entity.id
_entity.type
_entity.pdbx_description
1 polymer ?
#
loop_
_entity_poly.entity_id
_entity_poly.type
_entity_poly.pdbx_seq_one_letter_code
_entity_poly.pdbx_strand_id
1 'polypeptide(L)'
;MPKLYMLVGIPCSGKSTWVSNQYWSIPCAIINTDKWVEFYAKEVGMTYSDVFEMFMPMAVELMTKEVITARELSRDIIWDQTSTTIKSRKKKFLMLPDYHAIAVVFKTPTTKELEFRLQNRPGKIVPKHVVQSMIDNWEEPTMEEGFKDIWYV
;
A
#
# COMPACT_ATOMS: atom_id res chain seq x y z
N MET A 1 -12.75 -18.86 -1.27
CA MET A 1 -11.85 -18.12 -0.39
C MET A 1 -11.43 -16.83 -1.09
N PRO A 2 -11.71 -15.68 -0.52
CA PRO A 2 -11.31 -14.41 -1.13
C PRO A 2 -9.80 -14.24 -1.12
N LYS A 3 -9.29 -13.42 -2.03
CA LYS A 3 -7.86 -13.19 -2.21
C LYS A 3 -7.45 -11.84 -1.64
N LEU A 4 -6.29 -11.83 -1.00
CA LEU A 4 -5.60 -10.62 -0.58
C LEU A 4 -4.34 -10.46 -1.43
N TYR A 5 -4.30 -9.40 -2.23
CA TYR A 5 -3.10 -9.00 -2.96
C TYR A 5 -2.41 -7.93 -2.11
N MET A 6 -1.39 -8.32 -1.39
CA MET A 6 -0.61 -7.40 -0.56
C MET A 6 0.56 -6.86 -1.37
N LEU A 7 0.49 -5.58 -1.72
CA LEU A 7 1.58 -4.94 -2.47
C LEU A 7 2.76 -4.69 -1.55
N VAL A 8 3.96 -4.98 -2.02
CA VAL A 8 5.21 -4.83 -1.27
C VAL A 8 6.18 -4.04 -2.13
N GLY A 9 6.45 -2.80 -1.76
CA GLY A 9 7.33 -1.91 -2.51
C GLY A 9 7.46 -0.56 -1.86
N ILE A 10 8.63 0.09 -2.04
CA ILE A 10 8.88 1.44 -1.56
C ILE A 10 8.02 2.46 -2.33
N PRO A 11 7.90 3.71 -1.85
CA PRO A 11 7.24 4.76 -2.63
C PRO A 11 7.87 4.88 -4.03
N CYS A 12 7.05 5.18 -5.03
CA CYS A 12 7.46 5.32 -6.42
C CYS A 12 8.03 4.06 -7.10
N SER A 13 7.70 2.88 -6.61
CA SER A 13 8.14 1.60 -7.21
C SER A 13 7.19 1.06 -8.29
N GLY A 14 6.09 1.76 -8.59
CA GLY A 14 5.15 1.36 -9.64
C GLY A 14 3.87 0.68 -9.15
N LYS A 15 3.61 0.71 -7.83
CA LYS A 15 2.41 0.08 -7.26
C LYS A 15 1.11 0.64 -7.85
N SER A 16 0.95 1.96 -7.87
CA SER A 16 -0.27 2.59 -8.39
C SER A 16 -0.49 2.28 -9.87
N THR A 17 0.56 2.25 -10.66
CA THR A 17 0.50 1.88 -12.08
C THR A 17 0.04 0.43 -12.24
N TRP A 18 0.58 -0.46 -11.43
CA TRP A 18 0.18 -1.87 -11.45
C TRP A 18 -1.30 -2.02 -11.13
N VAL A 19 -1.79 -1.34 -10.09
CA VAL A 19 -3.20 -1.36 -9.68
C VAL A 19 -4.09 -0.88 -10.84
N SER A 20 -3.74 0.25 -11.49
CA SER A 20 -4.54 0.80 -12.58
C SER A 20 -4.59 -0.11 -13.80
N ASN A 21 -3.59 -0.95 -14.00
CA ASN A 21 -3.51 -1.85 -15.15
C ASN A 21 -4.17 -3.21 -14.92
N GLN A 22 -4.74 -3.45 -13.74
CA GLN A 22 -5.43 -4.70 -13.46
C GLN A 22 -6.88 -4.65 -13.93
N TYR A 23 -7.31 -5.72 -14.55
CA TYR A 23 -8.72 -5.92 -14.92
C TYR A 23 -9.28 -7.03 -14.04
N TRP A 24 -10.11 -6.65 -13.11
CA TRP A 24 -10.68 -7.58 -12.14
C TRP A 24 -12.10 -7.94 -12.57
N SER A 25 -12.37 -9.21 -12.75
CA SER A 25 -13.69 -9.72 -13.10
C SER A 25 -14.68 -9.69 -11.94
N ILE A 26 -14.16 -9.56 -10.73
CA ILE A 26 -14.95 -9.50 -9.50
C ILE A 26 -14.62 -8.18 -8.80
N PRO A 27 -15.63 -7.52 -8.20
CA PRO A 27 -15.36 -6.28 -7.46
C PRO A 27 -14.28 -6.48 -6.41
N CYS A 28 -13.22 -5.69 -6.50
CA CYS A 28 -12.06 -5.73 -5.63
C CYS A 28 -11.98 -4.44 -4.83
N ALA A 29 -11.77 -4.56 -3.52
CA ALA A 29 -11.56 -3.40 -2.66
C ALA A 29 -10.09 -2.98 -2.71
N ILE A 30 -9.84 -1.71 -3.03
CA ILE A 30 -8.48 -1.15 -3.01
C ILE A 30 -8.32 -0.43 -1.67
N ILE A 31 -7.40 -0.93 -0.85
CA ILE A 31 -7.20 -0.48 0.53
C ILE A 31 -5.89 0.30 0.63
N ASN A 32 -5.97 1.56 1.03
CA ASN A 32 -4.82 2.39 1.37
C ASN A 32 -5.26 3.58 2.23
N THR A 33 -4.31 4.31 2.78
CA THR A 33 -4.58 5.56 3.51
C THR A 33 -4.51 6.77 2.60
N ASP A 34 -3.75 6.70 1.51
CA ASP A 34 -3.46 7.84 0.62
C ASP A 34 -4.72 8.47 0.03
N LYS A 35 -5.66 7.66 -0.43
CA LYS A 35 -6.91 8.18 -1.02
C LYS A 35 -7.71 9.04 -0.04
N TRP A 36 -7.69 8.69 1.25
CA TRP A 36 -8.38 9.44 2.29
C TRP A 36 -7.66 10.76 2.62
N VAL A 37 -6.33 10.72 2.67
CA VAL A 37 -5.51 11.92 2.87
C VAL A 37 -5.68 12.87 1.67
N GLU A 38 -5.63 12.34 0.44
CA GLU A 38 -5.83 13.12 -0.78
C GLU A 38 -7.23 13.74 -0.85
N PHE A 39 -8.25 12.98 -0.50
CA PHE A 39 -9.62 13.47 -0.45
C PHE A 39 -9.75 14.64 0.52
N TYR A 40 -9.24 14.49 1.74
CA TYR A 40 -9.28 15.55 2.74
C TYR A 40 -8.49 16.79 2.31
N ALA A 41 -7.29 16.60 1.77
CA ALA A 41 -6.48 17.70 1.27
C ALA A 41 -7.23 18.53 0.23
N LYS A 42 -7.91 17.87 -0.70
CA LYS A 42 -8.72 18.52 -1.73
C LYS A 42 -9.89 19.29 -1.13
N GLU A 43 -10.58 18.72 -0.14
CA GLU A 43 -11.72 19.38 0.52
C GLU A 43 -11.31 20.66 1.23
N VAL A 44 -10.13 20.72 1.82
CA VAL A 44 -9.64 21.89 2.55
C VAL A 44 -8.73 22.80 1.71
N GLY A 45 -8.49 22.48 0.44
CA GLY A 45 -7.68 23.29 -0.46
C GLY A 45 -6.18 23.28 -0.14
N MET A 46 -5.67 22.17 0.41
CA MET A 46 -4.28 22.00 0.80
C MET A 46 -3.64 20.84 0.03
N THR A 47 -2.31 20.67 0.15
CA THR A 47 -1.63 19.53 -0.45
C THR A 47 -1.69 18.30 0.46
N TYR A 48 -1.41 17.12 -0.12
CA TYR A 48 -1.29 15.87 0.62
C TYR A 48 -0.29 16.00 1.79
N SER A 49 0.88 16.57 1.53
CA SER A 49 1.93 16.74 2.55
C SER A 49 1.53 17.68 3.68
N ASP A 50 0.73 18.72 3.37
CA ASP A 50 0.28 19.70 4.36
C ASP A 50 -0.62 19.08 5.43
N VAL A 51 -1.47 18.13 5.05
CA VAL A 51 -2.47 17.53 5.94
C VAL A 51 -2.08 16.17 6.49
N PHE A 52 -0.96 15.61 6.01
CA PHE A 52 -0.56 14.21 6.25
C PHE A 52 -0.56 13.85 7.74
N GLU A 53 0.21 14.57 8.56
CA GLU A 53 0.34 14.25 9.99
C GLU A 53 -0.98 14.41 10.75
N MET A 54 -1.70 15.47 10.46
CA MET A 54 -2.96 15.80 11.13
C MET A 54 -4.05 14.79 10.81
N PHE A 55 -4.16 14.37 9.56
CA PHE A 55 -5.26 13.54 9.08
C PHE A 55 -4.95 12.04 9.10
N MET A 56 -3.70 11.62 9.22
CA MET A 56 -3.33 10.20 9.16
C MET A 56 -4.08 9.32 10.16
N PRO A 57 -4.29 9.71 11.44
CA PRO A 57 -5.08 8.87 12.35
C PRO A 57 -6.50 8.58 11.85
N MET A 58 -7.16 9.58 11.26
CA MET A 58 -8.49 9.42 10.67
C MET A 58 -8.43 8.55 9.40
N ALA A 59 -7.41 8.74 8.57
CA ALA A 59 -7.23 7.94 7.37
C ALA A 59 -7.04 6.45 7.70
N VAL A 60 -6.29 6.13 8.75
CA VAL A 60 -6.11 4.75 9.24
C VAL A 60 -7.44 4.19 9.74
N GLU A 61 -8.24 4.96 10.46
CA GLU A 61 -9.56 4.52 10.93
C GLU A 61 -10.50 4.21 9.76
N LEU A 62 -10.54 5.09 8.75
CA LEU A 62 -11.35 4.90 7.55
C LEU A 62 -10.90 3.67 6.75
N MET A 63 -9.60 3.50 6.60
CA MET A 63 -9.02 2.33 5.95
C MET A 63 -9.41 1.04 6.69
N THR A 64 -9.32 1.03 8.01
CA THR A 64 -9.68 -0.12 8.83
C THR A 64 -11.16 -0.51 8.65
N LYS A 65 -12.04 0.47 8.60
CA LYS A 65 -13.47 0.24 8.34
C LYS A 65 -13.70 -0.38 6.96
N GLU A 66 -12.96 0.06 5.95
CA GLU A 66 -13.04 -0.52 4.61
C GLU A 66 -12.60 -1.99 4.60
N VAL A 67 -11.54 -2.32 5.30
CA VAL A 67 -11.06 -3.72 5.42
C VAL A 67 -12.14 -4.60 6.05
N ILE A 68 -12.74 -4.14 7.13
CA ILE A 68 -13.81 -4.87 7.82
C ILE A 68 -14.99 -5.10 6.88
N THR A 69 -15.43 -4.06 6.17
CA THR A 69 -16.55 -4.17 5.21
C THR A 69 -16.23 -5.14 4.07
N ALA A 70 -15.03 -5.05 3.50
CA ALA A 70 -14.60 -5.94 2.43
C ALA A 70 -14.58 -7.41 2.90
N ARG A 71 -14.11 -7.65 4.12
CA ARG A 71 -14.09 -8.99 4.71
C ARG A 71 -15.50 -9.53 4.93
N GLU A 72 -16.40 -8.73 5.46
CA GLU A 72 -17.80 -9.12 5.67
C GLU A 72 -18.50 -9.49 4.36
N LEU A 73 -18.15 -8.82 3.27
CA LEU A 73 -18.69 -9.06 1.93
C LEU A 73 -17.89 -10.09 1.14
N SER A 74 -16.88 -10.71 1.74
CA SER A 74 -15.96 -11.67 1.11
C SER A 74 -15.39 -11.18 -0.23
N ARG A 75 -15.05 -9.90 -0.29
CA ARG A 75 -14.45 -9.28 -1.49
C ARG A 75 -12.96 -9.55 -1.53
N ASP A 76 -12.44 -9.69 -2.75
CA ASP A 76 -11.00 -9.65 -2.96
C ASP A 76 -10.47 -8.26 -2.60
N ILE A 77 -9.26 -8.21 -2.06
CA ILE A 77 -8.63 -6.99 -1.58
C ILE A 77 -7.27 -6.81 -2.27
N ILE A 78 -7.02 -5.59 -2.76
CA ILE A 78 -5.66 -5.12 -3.06
C ILE A 78 -5.29 -4.18 -1.90
N TRP A 79 -4.29 -4.56 -1.12
CA TRP A 79 -3.79 -3.68 -0.05
C TRP A 79 -2.59 -2.91 -0.59
N ASP A 80 -2.85 -1.67 -0.98
CA ASP A 80 -1.90 -0.79 -1.65
C ASP A 80 -1.19 0.11 -0.62
N GLN A 81 -0.22 -0.45 0.04
CA GLN A 81 0.72 0.25 0.93
C GLN A 81 2.13 -0.32 0.71
N THR A 82 3.13 0.26 1.36
CA THR A 82 4.52 -0.16 1.16
C THR A 82 4.82 -1.56 1.67
N SER A 83 4.33 -1.93 2.85
CA SER A 83 4.42 -3.28 3.45
C SER A 83 5.82 -3.90 3.37
N THR A 84 6.85 -3.09 3.58
CA THR A 84 8.25 -3.50 3.36
C THR A 84 8.85 -4.31 4.50
N THR A 85 8.15 -4.44 5.63
CA THR A 85 8.64 -5.19 6.80
C THR A 85 7.68 -6.31 7.19
N ILE A 86 8.22 -7.35 7.80
CA ILE A 86 7.43 -8.47 8.33
C ILE A 86 6.39 -7.98 9.33
N LYS A 87 6.78 -7.05 10.20
CA LYS A 87 5.89 -6.48 11.22
C LYS A 87 4.68 -5.78 10.58
N SER A 88 4.89 -5.01 9.52
CA SER A 88 3.81 -4.30 8.83
C SER A 88 2.86 -5.26 8.12
N ARG A 89 3.38 -6.34 7.57
CA ARG A 89 2.59 -7.39 6.92
C ARG A 89 1.80 -8.23 7.92
N LYS A 90 2.41 -8.55 9.06
CA LYS A 90 1.76 -9.34 10.12
C LYS A 90 0.46 -8.68 10.60
N LYS A 91 0.45 -7.37 10.77
CA LYS A 91 -0.76 -6.63 11.16
C LYS A 91 -1.90 -6.84 10.16
N LYS A 92 -1.59 -6.89 8.87
CA LYS A 92 -2.57 -7.11 7.80
C LYS A 92 -3.10 -8.54 7.80
N PHE A 93 -2.23 -9.52 8.00
CA PHE A 93 -2.64 -10.91 8.14
C PHE A 93 -3.62 -11.11 9.30
N LEU A 94 -3.37 -10.45 10.43
CA LEU A 94 -4.25 -10.56 11.61
C LEU A 94 -5.66 -10.03 11.35
N MET A 95 -5.81 -9.08 10.44
CA MET A 95 -7.12 -8.55 10.05
C MET A 95 -7.86 -9.46 9.06
N LEU A 96 -7.14 -10.28 8.30
CA LEU A 96 -7.67 -11.09 7.20
C LEU A 96 -7.19 -12.54 7.27
N PRO A 97 -7.46 -13.25 8.40
CA PRO A 97 -6.91 -14.60 8.60
C PRO A 97 -7.52 -15.66 7.66
N ASP A 98 -8.65 -15.39 7.08
CA ASP A 98 -9.41 -16.26 6.18
C ASP A 98 -9.20 -15.94 4.69
N TYR A 99 -8.22 -15.08 4.37
CA TYR A 99 -7.90 -14.73 2.99
C TYR A 99 -6.75 -15.59 2.43
N HIS A 100 -6.84 -15.87 1.13
CA HIS A 100 -5.73 -16.45 0.37
C HIS A 100 -4.78 -15.31 -0.01
N ALA A 101 -3.70 -15.15 0.75
CA ALA A 101 -2.79 -14.01 0.62
C ALA A 101 -1.70 -14.26 -0.43
N ILE A 102 -1.53 -13.26 -1.30
CA ILE A 102 -0.52 -13.22 -2.35
C ILE A 102 0.32 -11.95 -2.14
N ALA A 103 1.65 -12.10 -2.04
CA ALA A 103 2.54 -10.94 -2.04
C ALA A 103 2.80 -10.52 -3.49
N VAL A 104 2.61 -9.25 -3.80
CA VAL A 104 2.96 -8.67 -5.09
C VAL A 104 4.15 -7.73 -4.86
N VAL A 105 5.33 -8.19 -5.24
CA VAL A 105 6.61 -7.56 -4.88
C VAL A 105 7.11 -6.69 -6.03
N PHE A 106 7.39 -5.42 -5.74
CA PHE A 106 7.89 -4.44 -6.69
C PHE A 106 9.38 -4.22 -6.49
N LYS A 107 10.12 -4.29 -7.59
CA LYS A 107 11.55 -4.03 -7.58
C LYS A 107 11.82 -2.58 -7.17
N THR A 108 12.80 -2.38 -6.28
CA THR A 108 13.29 -1.03 -5.95
C THR A 108 13.93 -0.40 -7.19
N PRO A 109 13.48 0.79 -7.62
CA PRO A 109 14.10 1.49 -8.75
C PRO A 109 15.58 1.81 -8.48
N THR A 110 16.36 2.07 -9.53
CA THR A 110 17.71 2.61 -9.35
C THR A 110 17.64 3.96 -8.65
N THR A 111 18.72 4.35 -7.98
CA THR A 111 18.79 5.63 -7.25
C THR A 111 18.39 6.80 -8.15
N LYS A 112 18.91 6.83 -9.39
CA LYS A 112 18.63 7.89 -10.37
C LYS A 112 17.16 7.96 -10.75
N GLU A 113 16.56 6.82 -11.06
CA GLU A 113 15.14 6.72 -11.41
C GLU A 113 14.25 7.10 -10.22
N LEU A 114 14.60 6.64 -9.02
CA LEU A 114 13.87 6.95 -7.81
C LEU A 114 13.88 8.45 -7.50
N GLU A 115 15.05 9.10 -7.61
CA GLU A 115 15.16 10.56 -7.42
C GLU A 115 14.29 11.32 -8.41
N PHE A 116 14.31 10.92 -9.69
CA PHE A 116 13.47 11.52 -10.73
C PHE A 116 11.97 11.39 -10.37
N ARG A 117 11.53 10.20 -10.02
CA ARG A 117 10.12 9.94 -9.68
C ARG A 117 9.68 10.70 -8.44
N LEU A 118 10.53 10.78 -7.41
CA LEU A 118 10.22 11.51 -6.18
C LEU A 118 10.09 13.01 -6.42
N GLN A 119 10.92 13.59 -7.30
CA GLN A 119 10.84 15.00 -7.66
C GLN A 119 9.60 15.37 -8.46
N ASN A 120 9.02 14.40 -9.18
CA ASN A 120 7.86 14.61 -10.05
C ASN A 120 6.53 14.16 -9.42
N ARG A 121 6.39 14.33 -8.11
CA ARG A 121 5.15 14.05 -7.36
C ARG A 121 4.56 15.34 -6.79
N PRO A 122 3.71 16.05 -7.53
CA PRO A 122 3.13 17.31 -7.07
C PRO A 122 2.36 17.14 -5.75
N GLY A 123 2.68 17.99 -4.76
CA GLY A 123 2.00 18.00 -3.47
C GLY A 123 2.31 16.85 -2.54
N LYS A 124 3.09 15.85 -2.98
CA LYS A 124 3.53 14.70 -2.16
C LYS A 124 5.04 14.72 -2.01
N ILE A 125 5.51 15.15 -0.85
CA ILE A 125 6.93 15.19 -0.53
C ILE A 125 7.22 14.02 0.40
N VAL A 126 8.03 13.07 -0.07
CA VAL A 126 8.53 11.97 0.75
C VAL A 126 10.00 12.26 1.06
N PRO A 127 10.38 12.48 2.33
CA PRO A 127 11.77 12.76 2.68
C PRO A 127 12.69 11.61 2.26
N LYS A 128 13.86 11.96 1.73
CA LYS A 128 14.85 10.95 1.27
C LYS A 128 15.24 9.97 2.36
N HIS A 129 15.37 10.42 3.61
CA HIS A 129 15.73 9.54 4.72
C HIS A 129 14.64 8.50 5.04
N VAL A 130 13.37 8.83 4.82
CA VAL A 130 12.25 7.87 4.99
C VAL A 130 12.34 6.77 3.94
N VAL A 131 12.55 7.14 2.68
CA VAL A 131 12.70 6.18 1.58
C VAL A 131 13.93 5.31 1.78
N GLN A 132 15.05 5.92 2.16
CA GLN A 132 16.29 5.18 2.43
C GLN A 132 16.13 4.21 3.59
N SER A 133 15.42 4.62 4.65
CA SER A 133 15.10 3.73 5.76
C SER A 133 14.30 2.52 5.32
N MET A 134 13.33 2.69 4.43
CA MET A 134 12.56 1.56 3.88
C MET A 134 13.43 0.61 3.06
N ILE A 135 14.39 1.12 2.31
CA ILE A 135 15.35 0.32 1.54
C ILE A 135 16.26 -0.46 2.52
N ASP A 136 16.80 0.22 3.52
CA ASP A 136 17.74 -0.37 4.48
C ASP A 136 17.08 -1.43 5.37
N ASN A 137 15.80 -1.25 5.68
CA ASN A 137 15.03 -2.15 6.54
C ASN A 137 14.13 -3.11 5.76
N TRP A 138 14.35 -3.25 4.46
CA TRP A 138 13.58 -4.15 3.61
C TRP A 138 13.68 -5.59 4.09
N GLU A 139 12.54 -6.24 4.26
CA GLU A 139 12.46 -7.66 4.60
C GLU A 139 11.67 -8.39 3.50
N GLU A 140 12.35 -9.28 2.77
CA GLU A 140 11.71 -10.04 1.71
C GLU A 140 10.48 -10.81 2.21
N PRO A 141 9.35 -10.78 1.48
CA PRO A 141 8.23 -11.64 1.81
C PRO A 141 8.59 -13.12 1.70
N THR A 142 8.10 -13.90 2.65
CA THR A 142 8.30 -15.35 2.68
C THR A 142 6.99 -16.09 2.87
N MET A 143 6.97 -17.35 2.42
CA MET A 143 5.78 -18.20 2.57
C MET A 143 5.47 -18.50 4.05
N GLU A 144 6.48 -18.51 4.90
CA GLU A 144 6.34 -18.74 6.35
C GLU A 144 5.53 -17.67 7.06
N GLU A 145 5.45 -16.47 6.48
CA GLU A 145 4.61 -15.39 7.02
C GLU A 145 3.11 -15.68 6.88
N GLY A 146 2.74 -16.53 5.92
CA GLY A 146 1.34 -16.86 5.63
C GLY A 146 0.92 -16.63 4.19
N PHE A 147 1.81 -16.16 3.32
CA PHE A 147 1.54 -16.05 1.89
C PHE A 147 1.38 -17.43 1.25
N LYS A 148 0.42 -17.55 0.34
CA LYS A 148 0.22 -18.75 -0.48
C LYS A 148 0.93 -18.65 -1.82
N ASP A 149 1.30 -17.44 -2.24
CA ASP A 149 2.06 -17.18 -3.45
C ASP A 149 2.81 -15.85 -3.32
N ILE A 150 3.91 -15.72 -4.07
CA ILE A 150 4.73 -14.50 -4.11
C ILE A 150 5.02 -14.19 -5.57
N TRP A 151 4.51 -13.05 -6.03
CA TRP A 151 4.70 -12.58 -7.41
C TRP A 151 5.72 -11.44 -7.45
N TYR A 152 6.68 -11.54 -8.34
CA TYR A 152 7.65 -10.48 -8.61
C TYR A 152 7.25 -9.81 -9.93
N VAL A 153 6.92 -8.54 -9.87
CA VAL A 153 6.39 -7.77 -11.00
C VAL A 153 7.28 -6.57 -11.37
#